data_f6e79da3a4d4186377b13ba6cc902573
#
_entry.id   f6e79da3a4d4186377b13ba6cc902573
#
_cell.length_a   1.000
_cell.length_b   1.000
_cell.length_c   1.000
_cell.angle_alpha   90.00
_cell.angle_beta   90.00
_cell.angle_gamma   90.00
#
_symmetry.space_group_name_H-M   'P 1'
#
loop_
_entity.id
_entity.type
_entity.pdbx_description
1 polymer ?
#
loop_
_entity_poly.entity_id
_entity_poly.type
_entity_poly.pdbx_seq_one_letter_code
_entity_poly.pdbx_strand_id
1 'polypeptide(L)'
;MAEGPIAARITNMQTALTAVDRDVRVSLVMIPRSVHGSGERHGFIPQLIARARAEGVSGYAGDGTNRWPAVHVKDAATLYRLAVEHAPAGSVLNAVGDEGVAVKDIAEAIGRHLNVPAKSRPAEEFGMPLSALLGSDMPASSAITRQLLGWTPTHPGLLDDIDQGHYFD
;
A
#
# COMPACT_ATOMS: atom_id res chain seq x y z
N MET A 1 -4.12 0.52 -26.52
CA MET A 1 -4.70 1.23 -25.37
C MET A 1 -4.86 0.21 -24.26
N ALA A 2 -4.46 0.56 -23.04
CA ALA A 2 -4.67 -0.37 -21.92
C ALA A 2 -6.18 -0.51 -21.69
N GLU A 3 -6.69 -1.73 -21.69
CA GLU A 3 -8.08 -2.05 -21.36
C GLU A 3 -8.15 -2.62 -19.93
N GLY A 4 -9.25 -2.34 -19.23
CA GLY A 4 -9.49 -2.88 -17.89
C GLY A 4 -9.56 -1.84 -16.77
N PRO A 5 -9.73 -2.29 -15.51
CA PRO A 5 -9.96 -1.40 -14.36
C PRO A 5 -8.85 -0.37 -14.11
N ILE A 6 -7.61 -0.72 -14.43
CA ILE A 6 -6.45 0.20 -14.26
C ILE A 6 -6.54 1.33 -15.29
N ALA A 7 -6.88 1.03 -16.55
CA ALA A 7 -7.04 2.04 -17.58
C ALA A 7 -8.15 3.04 -17.24
N ALA A 8 -9.30 2.55 -16.78
CA ALA A 8 -10.40 3.39 -16.33
C ALA A 8 -9.98 4.31 -15.18
N ARG A 9 -9.20 3.81 -14.22
CA ARG A 9 -8.68 4.61 -13.11
C ARG A 9 -7.75 5.72 -13.60
N ILE A 10 -6.83 5.42 -14.51
CA ILE A 10 -5.90 6.40 -15.11
C ILE A 10 -6.71 7.49 -15.85
N THR A 11 -7.70 7.09 -16.66
CA THR A 11 -8.57 8.04 -17.37
C THR A 11 -9.31 8.97 -16.41
N ASN A 12 -9.87 8.42 -15.31
CA ASN A 12 -10.57 9.23 -14.31
C ASN A 12 -9.62 10.24 -13.61
N MET A 13 -8.38 9.83 -13.31
CA MET A 13 -7.37 10.72 -12.76
C MET A 13 -7.02 11.86 -13.70
N GLN A 14 -6.79 11.55 -14.99
CA GLN A 14 -6.53 12.55 -16.03
C GLN A 14 -7.72 13.50 -16.18
N THR A 15 -8.93 12.97 -16.25
CA THR A 15 -10.16 13.77 -16.32
C THR A 15 -10.31 14.69 -15.11
N ALA A 16 -10.02 14.21 -13.89
CA ALA A 16 -10.07 15.05 -12.71
C ALA A 16 -9.09 16.23 -12.81
N LEU A 17 -7.88 16.00 -13.30
CA LEU A 17 -6.87 17.06 -13.45
C LEU A 17 -7.27 18.14 -14.46
N THR A 18 -8.07 17.84 -15.48
CA THR A 18 -8.56 18.87 -16.44
C THR A 18 -9.49 19.91 -15.78
N ALA A 19 -10.01 19.63 -14.57
CA ALA A 19 -10.81 20.60 -13.85
C ALA A 19 -10.00 21.83 -13.37
N VAL A 20 -8.69 21.74 -13.34
CA VAL A 20 -7.78 22.88 -13.07
C VAL A 20 -7.98 23.99 -14.12
N ASP A 21 -8.22 23.65 -15.38
CA ASP A 21 -8.47 24.60 -16.46
C ASP A 21 -9.78 25.39 -16.28
N ARG A 22 -10.60 25.00 -15.32
CA ARG A 22 -11.88 25.64 -14.95
C ARG A 22 -11.82 26.27 -13.56
N ASP A 23 -10.63 26.64 -13.10
CA ASP A 23 -10.39 27.25 -11.78
C ASP A 23 -10.81 26.36 -10.58
N VAL A 24 -10.89 25.04 -10.76
CA VAL A 24 -11.13 24.11 -9.66
C VAL A 24 -9.79 23.63 -9.10
N ARG A 25 -9.57 23.80 -7.82
CA ARG A 25 -8.36 23.33 -7.14
C ARG A 25 -8.45 21.82 -6.91
N VAL A 26 -7.91 21.05 -7.83
CA VAL A 26 -7.84 19.58 -7.79
C VAL A 26 -6.44 19.14 -7.42
N SER A 27 -6.33 18.14 -6.55
CA SER A 27 -5.11 17.36 -6.32
C SER A 27 -5.43 15.88 -6.29
N LEU A 28 -4.47 15.05 -6.68
CA LEU A 28 -4.57 13.60 -6.62
C LEU A 28 -3.71 13.09 -5.46
N VAL A 29 -4.28 12.26 -4.61
CA VAL A 29 -3.54 11.52 -3.58
C VAL A 29 -3.45 10.06 -4.01
N MET A 30 -2.24 9.63 -4.33
CA MET A 30 -1.90 8.28 -4.71
C MET A 30 -1.63 7.47 -3.44
N ILE A 31 -2.54 6.58 -3.08
CA ILE A 31 -2.35 5.68 -1.94
C ILE A 31 -1.54 4.45 -2.37
N PRO A 32 -0.62 3.97 -1.53
CA PRO A 32 0.20 2.80 -1.83
C PRO A 32 -0.61 1.50 -1.77
N ARG A 33 0.04 0.40 -2.06
CA ARG A 33 -0.57 -0.93 -2.06
C ARG A 33 -1.12 -1.32 -0.69
N SER A 34 -0.41 -1.00 0.38
CA SER A 34 -0.84 -1.25 1.74
C SER A 34 -1.13 0.07 2.48
N VAL A 35 -2.39 0.26 2.85
CA VAL A 35 -2.79 1.26 3.84
C VAL A 35 -3.15 0.48 5.10
N HIS A 36 -2.29 0.56 6.11
CA HIS A 36 -2.33 -0.30 7.27
C HIS A 36 -2.68 0.46 8.56
N GLY A 37 -2.96 -0.28 9.63
CA GLY A 37 -3.28 0.27 10.95
C GLY A 37 -4.39 -0.49 11.65
N SER A 38 -4.56 -0.22 12.93
CA SER A 38 -5.61 -0.84 13.74
C SER A 38 -6.99 -0.62 13.12
N GLY A 39 -7.72 -1.70 12.88
CA GLY A 39 -9.04 -1.68 12.27
C GLY A 39 -9.07 -2.02 10.77
N GLU A 40 -7.93 -2.23 10.12
CA GLU A 40 -7.88 -2.79 8.78
C GLU A 40 -8.42 -4.22 8.79
N ARG A 41 -9.55 -4.47 8.09
CA ARG A 41 -10.21 -5.79 8.06
C ARG A 41 -10.24 -6.44 6.68
N HIS A 42 -10.10 -5.66 5.62
CA HIS A 42 -10.31 -6.11 4.24
C HIS A 42 -9.13 -5.84 3.30
N GLY A 43 -8.02 -5.30 3.83
CA GLY A 43 -6.81 -5.05 3.07
C GLY A 43 -6.01 -6.32 2.75
N PHE A 44 -4.86 -6.14 2.16
CA PHE A 44 -4.01 -7.28 1.77
C PHE A 44 -3.36 -7.96 2.97
N ILE A 45 -3.01 -7.24 4.02
CA ILE A 45 -2.40 -7.84 5.23
C ILE A 45 -3.36 -8.80 5.91
N PRO A 46 -4.62 -8.45 6.23
CA PRO A 46 -5.60 -9.40 6.75
C PRO A 46 -5.82 -10.62 5.85
N GLN A 47 -5.81 -10.45 4.52
CA GLN A 47 -5.97 -11.56 3.58
C GLN A 47 -4.78 -12.53 3.64
N LEU A 48 -3.54 -12.01 3.70
CA LEU A 48 -2.34 -12.83 3.84
C LEU A 48 -2.33 -13.60 5.17
N ILE A 49 -2.75 -12.95 6.26
CA ILE A 49 -2.88 -13.57 7.59
C ILE A 49 -3.93 -14.68 7.57
N ALA A 50 -5.11 -14.42 7.02
CA ALA A 50 -6.18 -15.41 6.94
C ALA A 50 -5.73 -16.64 6.14
N ARG A 51 -5.01 -16.41 5.04
CA ARG A 51 -4.44 -17.49 4.23
C ARG A 51 -3.38 -18.27 4.98
N ALA A 52 -2.45 -17.59 5.64
CA ALA A 52 -1.40 -18.24 6.42
C ALA A 52 -1.97 -19.12 7.55
N ARG A 53 -3.05 -18.67 8.20
CA ARG A 53 -3.80 -19.48 9.19
C ARG A 53 -4.40 -20.74 8.57
N ALA A 54 -5.02 -20.61 7.41
CA ALA A 54 -5.68 -21.73 6.74
C ALA A 54 -4.70 -22.78 6.21
N GLU A 55 -3.55 -22.34 5.71
CA GLU A 55 -2.56 -23.20 5.04
C GLU A 55 -1.43 -23.69 5.97
N GLY A 56 -1.30 -23.10 7.18
CA GLY A 56 -0.20 -23.40 8.08
C GLY A 56 1.17 -22.94 7.55
N VAL A 57 1.19 -22.03 6.59
CA VAL A 57 2.39 -21.46 5.94
C VAL A 57 2.11 -20.02 5.57
N SER A 58 3.02 -19.12 5.91
CA SER A 58 3.03 -17.75 5.41
C SER A 58 3.80 -17.68 4.09
N GLY A 59 3.08 -17.51 2.98
CA GLY A 59 3.63 -17.61 1.63
C GLY A 59 4.11 -16.27 1.07
N TYR A 60 5.20 -16.29 0.28
CA TYR A 60 5.64 -15.21 -0.59
C TYR A 60 5.99 -15.75 -1.99
N ALA A 61 5.92 -14.91 -3.02
CA ALA A 61 6.21 -15.33 -4.39
C ALA A 61 7.71 -15.21 -4.71
N GLY A 62 8.25 -16.17 -5.44
CA GLY A 62 9.64 -16.17 -5.91
C GLY A 62 10.65 -16.10 -4.76
N ASP A 63 11.63 -15.21 -4.85
CA ASP A 63 12.62 -14.94 -3.80
C ASP A 63 12.11 -13.97 -2.72
N GLY A 64 10.94 -13.35 -2.96
CA GLY A 64 10.30 -12.42 -2.05
C GLY A 64 10.96 -11.05 -1.91
N THR A 65 11.92 -10.73 -2.80
CA THR A 65 12.63 -9.43 -2.78
C THR A 65 11.82 -8.29 -3.38
N ASN A 66 10.74 -8.59 -4.08
CA ASN A 66 9.81 -7.60 -4.61
C ASN A 66 9.14 -6.81 -3.47
N ARG A 67 8.97 -5.51 -3.70
CA ARG A 67 8.64 -4.56 -2.63
C ARG A 67 7.24 -3.98 -2.79
N TRP A 68 6.60 -3.77 -1.64
CA TRP A 68 5.32 -3.07 -1.52
C TRP A 68 5.50 -1.75 -0.77
N PRO A 69 5.07 -0.64 -1.35
CA PRO A 69 4.99 0.61 -0.61
C PRO A 69 3.80 0.55 0.34
N ALA A 70 3.95 1.22 1.49
CA ALA A 70 2.94 1.22 2.53
C ALA A 70 2.78 2.60 3.19
N VAL A 71 1.66 2.81 3.86
CA VAL A 71 1.42 3.98 4.70
C VAL A 71 0.47 3.63 5.84
N HIS A 72 0.75 4.13 7.03
CA HIS A 72 -0.20 4.04 8.13
C HIS A 72 -1.44 4.91 7.85
N VAL A 73 -2.64 4.41 8.13
CA VAL A 73 -3.92 5.07 7.82
C VAL A 73 -4.03 6.48 8.40
N LYS A 74 -3.49 6.73 9.60
CA LYS A 74 -3.49 8.05 10.22
C LYS A 74 -2.56 9.04 9.52
N ASP A 75 -1.42 8.58 9.00
CA ASP A 75 -0.52 9.42 8.21
C ASP A 75 -1.13 9.74 6.84
N ALA A 76 -1.81 8.77 6.22
CA ALA A 76 -2.59 9.02 5.01
C ALA A 76 -3.69 10.08 5.27
N ALA A 77 -4.44 9.96 6.37
CA ALA A 77 -5.47 10.93 6.74
C ALA A 77 -4.88 12.34 6.94
N THR A 78 -3.71 12.44 7.58
CA THR A 78 -2.99 13.71 7.72
C THR A 78 -2.61 14.30 6.37
N LEU A 79 -2.14 13.48 5.43
CA LEU A 79 -1.83 13.94 4.07
C LEU A 79 -3.09 14.42 3.34
N TYR A 80 -4.21 13.71 3.44
CA TYR A 80 -5.47 14.16 2.82
C TYR A 80 -5.89 15.54 3.33
N ARG A 81 -5.77 15.78 4.65
CA ARG A 81 -6.06 17.09 5.23
C ARG A 81 -5.13 18.17 4.66
N LEU A 82 -3.82 17.94 4.66
CA LEU A 82 -2.83 18.87 4.09
C LEU A 82 -3.07 19.12 2.59
N ALA A 83 -3.47 18.09 1.85
CA ALA A 83 -3.79 18.23 0.42
C ALA A 83 -4.98 19.16 0.19
N VAL A 84 -6.05 19.01 1.00
CA VAL A 84 -7.22 19.89 0.92
C VAL A 84 -6.88 21.33 1.33
N GLU A 85 -6.07 21.51 2.36
CA GLU A 85 -5.74 22.83 2.90
C GLU A 85 -4.71 23.58 2.03
N HIS A 86 -3.67 22.88 1.54
CA HIS A 86 -2.44 23.52 1.06
C HIS A 86 -1.93 23.07 -0.32
N ALA A 87 -2.43 21.97 -0.90
CA ALA A 87 -1.87 21.51 -2.16
C ALA A 87 -2.17 22.49 -3.31
N PRO A 88 -1.17 22.87 -4.10
CA PRO A 88 -1.40 23.60 -5.34
C PRO A 88 -2.31 22.81 -6.28
N ALA A 89 -3.08 23.54 -7.12
CA ALA A 89 -3.90 22.91 -8.15
C ALA A 89 -3.03 22.02 -9.08
N GLY A 90 -3.55 20.85 -9.44
CA GLY A 90 -2.84 19.89 -10.30
C GLY A 90 -1.81 19.02 -9.60
N SER A 91 -1.64 19.14 -8.28
CA SER A 91 -0.67 18.33 -7.53
C SER A 91 -0.99 16.84 -7.60
N VAL A 92 0.05 16.00 -7.77
CA VAL A 92 -0.01 14.55 -7.61
C VAL A 92 0.87 14.18 -6.42
N LEU A 93 0.25 13.65 -5.37
CA LEU A 93 0.85 13.43 -4.07
C LEU A 93 0.89 11.93 -3.76
N ASN A 94 2.06 11.40 -3.42
CA ASN A 94 2.21 10.02 -3.00
C ASN A 94 2.09 9.91 -1.48
N ALA A 95 1.09 9.18 -0.99
CA ALA A 95 0.88 8.89 0.42
C ALA A 95 1.73 7.67 0.84
N VAL A 96 3.06 7.81 0.84
CA VAL A 96 3.97 6.70 1.08
C VAL A 96 4.80 6.97 2.35
N GLY A 97 4.61 6.14 3.36
CA GLY A 97 5.42 6.09 4.59
C GLY A 97 6.66 5.22 4.40
N ASP A 98 6.43 3.97 4.01
CA ASP A 98 7.45 2.99 3.65
C ASP A 98 7.57 2.92 2.13
N GLU A 99 8.73 3.24 1.57
CA GLU A 99 8.94 3.30 0.11
C GLU A 99 8.92 1.92 -0.56
N GLY A 100 9.22 0.87 0.21
CA GLY A 100 9.19 -0.50 -0.31
C GLY A 100 9.57 -1.53 0.74
N VAL A 101 8.58 -2.24 1.27
CA VAL A 101 8.77 -3.36 2.20
C VAL A 101 8.83 -4.65 1.40
N ALA A 102 9.87 -5.47 1.60
CA ALA A 102 9.98 -6.74 0.90
C ALA A 102 8.84 -7.69 1.28
N VAL A 103 8.23 -8.34 0.29
CA VAL A 103 7.09 -9.25 0.54
C VAL A 103 7.50 -10.43 1.42
N LYS A 104 8.76 -10.87 1.33
CA LYS A 104 9.32 -11.89 2.21
C LYS A 104 9.30 -11.43 3.67
N ASP A 105 9.69 -10.19 3.96
CA ASP A 105 9.72 -9.66 5.33
C ASP A 105 8.30 -9.57 5.92
N ILE A 106 7.31 -9.22 5.09
CA ILE A 106 5.89 -9.26 5.46
C ILE A 106 5.47 -10.69 5.81
N ALA A 107 5.83 -11.66 4.97
CA ALA A 107 5.49 -13.05 5.20
C ALA A 107 6.19 -13.61 6.46
N GLU A 108 7.42 -13.21 6.72
CA GLU A 108 8.16 -13.60 7.93
C GLU A 108 7.53 -12.99 9.20
N ALA A 109 7.12 -11.72 9.16
CA ALA A 109 6.42 -11.08 10.25
C ALA A 109 5.11 -11.82 10.58
N ILE A 110 4.29 -12.11 9.58
CA ILE A 110 3.05 -12.88 9.74
C ILE A 110 3.34 -14.29 10.28
N GLY A 111 4.37 -14.95 9.73
CA GLY A 111 4.77 -16.31 10.15
C GLY A 111 5.17 -16.38 11.62
N ARG A 112 5.91 -15.38 12.11
CA ARG A 112 6.29 -15.28 13.54
C ARG A 112 5.06 -15.22 14.45
N HIS A 113 4.10 -14.36 14.14
CA HIS A 113 2.90 -14.20 14.97
C HIS A 113 1.99 -15.42 14.96
N LEU A 114 1.90 -16.13 13.83
CA LEU A 114 1.09 -17.33 13.70
C LEU A 114 1.82 -18.62 14.10
N ASN A 115 3.12 -18.54 14.41
CA ASN A 115 3.99 -19.71 14.64
C ASN A 115 3.96 -20.70 13.47
N VAL A 116 4.00 -20.18 12.23
CA VAL A 116 4.08 -20.97 10.99
C VAL A 116 5.33 -20.55 10.18
N PRO A 117 5.90 -21.45 9.35
CA PRO A 117 7.05 -21.09 8.53
C PRO A 117 6.67 -20.12 7.41
N ALA A 118 7.56 -19.17 7.11
CA ALA A 118 7.50 -18.40 5.87
C ALA A 118 8.18 -19.19 4.75
N LYS A 119 7.49 -19.34 3.60
CA LYS A 119 8.01 -20.13 2.47
C LYS A 119 7.72 -19.47 1.13
N SER A 120 8.67 -19.64 0.20
CA SER A 120 8.44 -19.34 -1.22
C SER A 120 7.38 -20.27 -1.81
N ARG A 121 6.50 -19.70 -2.61
CA ARG A 121 5.44 -20.39 -3.34
C ARG A 121 5.36 -19.88 -4.78
N PRO A 122 4.92 -20.69 -5.74
CA PRO A 122 4.52 -20.18 -7.05
C PRO A 122 3.47 -19.08 -6.94
N ALA A 123 3.62 -17.99 -7.69
CA ALA A 123 2.71 -16.84 -7.61
C ALA A 123 1.26 -17.26 -7.95
N GLU A 124 1.06 -18.22 -8.84
CA GLU A 124 -0.23 -18.73 -9.29
C GLU A 124 -1.06 -19.33 -8.16
N GLU A 125 -0.42 -19.89 -7.15
CA GLU A 125 -1.09 -20.49 -5.99
C GLU A 125 -1.86 -19.47 -5.15
N PHE A 126 -1.49 -18.20 -5.26
CA PHE A 126 -2.18 -17.14 -4.50
C PHE A 126 -3.53 -16.74 -5.10
N GLY A 127 -3.81 -17.11 -6.35
CA GLY A 127 -5.01 -16.70 -7.06
C GLY A 127 -5.07 -15.20 -7.37
N MET A 128 -5.99 -14.78 -8.24
CA MET A 128 -6.18 -13.36 -8.55
C MET A 128 -6.96 -12.66 -7.44
N PRO A 129 -6.64 -11.41 -7.10
CA PRO A 129 -5.57 -10.56 -7.67
C PRO A 129 -4.20 -10.73 -6.99
N LEU A 130 -4.08 -11.52 -5.94
CA LEU A 130 -2.85 -11.61 -5.13
C LEU A 130 -1.65 -12.11 -5.93
N SER A 131 -1.83 -13.04 -6.87
CA SER A 131 -0.74 -13.55 -7.72
C SER A 131 -0.01 -12.44 -8.48
N ALA A 132 -0.76 -11.54 -9.11
CA ALA A 132 -0.20 -10.40 -9.82
C ALA A 132 0.47 -9.39 -8.88
N LEU A 133 -0.09 -9.22 -7.70
CA LEU A 133 0.42 -8.30 -6.69
C LEU A 133 1.71 -8.80 -6.05
N LEU A 134 1.72 -10.08 -5.63
CA LEU A 134 2.88 -10.70 -4.98
C LEU A 134 4.07 -10.90 -5.93
N GLY A 135 3.82 -10.95 -7.24
CA GLY A 135 4.87 -11.09 -8.25
C GLY A 135 5.46 -9.77 -8.75
N SER A 136 4.95 -8.60 -8.32
CA SER A 136 5.40 -7.30 -8.86
C SER A 136 6.18 -6.47 -7.84
N ASP A 137 7.35 -5.94 -8.26
CA ASP A 137 8.12 -4.97 -7.50
C ASP A 137 7.63 -3.55 -7.84
N MET A 138 7.11 -2.82 -6.85
CA MET A 138 6.50 -1.50 -7.05
C MET A 138 6.85 -0.53 -5.91
N PRO A 139 8.14 -0.26 -5.67
CA PRO A 139 8.50 0.76 -4.70
C PRO A 139 7.99 2.13 -5.15
N ALA A 140 7.68 3.00 -4.19
CA ALA A 140 7.23 4.35 -4.48
C ALA A 140 7.79 5.34 -3.46
N SER A 141 8.10 6.57 -3.89
CA SER A 141 8.65 7.60 -3.02
C SER A 141 7.64 8.71 -2.76
N SER A 142 7.67 9.25 -1.55
CA SER A 142 6.93 10.44 -1.15
C SER A 142 7.79 11.71 -1.04
N ALA A 143 9.02 11.71 -1.56
CA ALA A 143 9.95 12.83 -1.43
C ALA A 143 9.34 14.17 -1.90
N ILE A 144 8.69 14.18 -3.08
CA ILE A 144 8.02 15.38 -3.62
C ILE A 144 6.84 15.81 -2.72
N THR A 145 6.03 14.86 -2.25
CA THR A 145 4.91 15.12 -1.34
C THR A 145 5.39 15.76 -0.05
N ARG A 146 6.45 15.24 0.55
CA ARG A 146 7.08 15.75 1.77
C ARG A 146 7.61 17.18 1.56
N GLN A 147 8.31 17.40 0.47
CA GLN A 147 8.86 18.72 0.13
C GLN A 147 7.74 19.75 -0.10
N LEU A 148 6.68 19.37 -0.80
CA LEU A 148 5.60 20.29 -1.19
C LEU A 148 4.71 20.69 -0.02
N LEU A 149 4.39 19.75 0.89
CA LEU A 149 3.40 19.94 1.95
C LEU A 149 4.00 19.90 3.36
N GLY A 150 5.29 19.67 3.53
CA GLY A 150 5.89 19.45 4.85
C GLY A 150 5.36 18.18 5.54
N TRP A 151 4.73 17.27 4.77
CA TRP A 151 4.16 16.06 5.33
C TRP A 151 5.25 15.09 5.80
N THR A 152 5.11 14.59 7.02
CA THR A 152 6.03 13.60 7.59
C THR A 152 5.20 12.49 8.24
N PRO A 153 5.33 11.23 7.80
CA PRO A 153 4.76 10.08 8.50
C PRO A 153 5.36 9.99 9.90
N THR A 154 4.52 9.76 10.90
CA THR A 154 4.90 9.69 12.32
C THR A 154 4.42 8.42 13.02
N HIS A 155 3.60 7.63 12.33
CA HIS A 155 3.10 6.37 12.86
C HIS A 155 4.02 5.21 12.44
N PRO A 156 3.88 4.04 13.10
CA PRO A 156 4.69 2.86 12.79
C PRO A 156 4.69 2.50 11.30
N GLY A 157 5.82 2.04 10.78
CA GLY A 157 5.89 1.40 9.48
C GLY A 157 5.15 0.06 9.44
N LEU A 158 4.98 -0.51 8.25
CA LEU A 158 4.16 -1.71 8.05
C LEU A 158 4.60 -2.90 8.91
N LEU A 159 5.90 -3.18 8.99
CA LEU A 159 6.39 -4.33 9.77
C LEU A 159 6.19 -4.10 11.27
N ASP A 160 6.51 -2.89 11.76
CA ASP A 160 6.30 -2.54 13.16
C ASP A 160 4.82 -2.58 13.53
N ASP A 161 3.93 -2.19 12.62
CA ASP A 161 2.48 -2.23 12.82
C ASP A 161 1.94 -3.67 12.87
N ILE A 162 2.45 -4.57 12.02
CA ILE A 162 2.16 -6.00 12.09
C ILE A 162 2.63 -6.58 13.43
N ASP A 163 3.84 -6.20 13.87
CA ASP A 163 4.44 -6.69 15.10
C ASP A 163 3.73 -6.17 16.37
N GLN A 164 2.87 -5.15 16.29
CA GLN A 164 1.95 -4.76 17.37
C GLN A 164 0.87 -5.81 17.68
N GLY A 165 0.61 -6.74 16.80
CA GLY A 165 -0.21 -7.91 17.05
C GLY A 165 -1.73 -7.74 16.85
N HIS A 166 -2.25 -6.53 16.68
CA HIS A 166 -3.71 -6.25 16.56
C HIS A 166 -4.40 -6.89 15.35
N TYR A 167 -3.64 -7.41 14.39
CA TYR A 167 -4.18 -8.18 13.25
C TYR A 167 -4.50 -9.63 13.60
N PHE A 168 -4.03 -10.12 14.74
CA PHE A 168 -4.05 -11.55 15.07
C PHE A 168 -5.09 -11.92 16.14
N ASP A 169 -5.77 -10.92 16.71
CA ASP A 169 -6.84 -11.03 17.71
C ASP A 169 -8.14 -11.65 17.13
#